data_ae8e2d717a00e5c9d03cb507b0413112
#
_entry.id   ae8e2d717a00e5c9d03cb507b0413112
#
_cell.length_a   1.000
_cell.length_b   1.000
_cell.length_c   1.000
_cell.angle_alpha   90.00
_cell.angle_beta   90.00
_cell.angle_gamma   90.00
#
_symmetry.space_group_name_H-M   'P 1'
#
loop_
_entity.id
_entity.type
_entity.pdbx_description
1 polymer ?
#
loop_
_entity_poly.entity_id
_entity_poly.type
_entity_poly.pdbx_seq_one_letter_code
_entity_poly.pdbx_strand_id
1 'polypeptide(L)'
;MEDEYTAQELNDAVEVINWLAKQPWCSGTVGMMGISWGGFNALQVAALQPEPLKAIITLCSTADRYADDIHYKGGCLLNENLGWGSTMWAYSSRPPDPALVGEAWREMWRERLESEPFLPIEWLKHQRRDDYWKHGSVCEDYSKIKAATLAIGGWGDAYKNTVSHLVENLSCPVKGIVGPWVHKYPHFAVPGPRIDFLHEALRWWDHWLKNKNTQVENDPAYTVYLMEGVKPKSSYEHRKGHWVTYDQWPNQSSTKTLHINENSTLGEEKGYSKTFISSPQTCGLDGGEYCAIWLGPELPGDQRTDDGQSASFTTAELRDQIDIVGAPKVKLKLRSSTNTAQIAVRLNHIHPDGASTRITYGVYNLGHIDGHDKPRQIKKDEIISITFDLDHIAYRIFKDHKIRLSISNAYWPLLWPTPDKGEIEIIDGKNSVNADIYLDLPEIAENGNQVKVSFEIDSPMTDENFVKFVHVLADGNPAPKVAKFMFTPSAGVCSATTRMRLAKTQNVYLLAEFSNGNYAMAQSTVKVTIGGCGG
;
A
#
# COMPACT_ATOMS: atom_id res chain seq x y z
N MET A 1 -20.36 -7.83 24.09
CA MET A 1 -19.32 -6.85 23.69
C MET A 1 -20.04 -5.57 23.34
N GLU A 2 -19.64 -4.42 23.89
CA GLU A 2 -20.35 -3.16 23.66
C GLU A 2 -19.96 -2.51 22.33
N ASP A 3 -18.70 -2.60 21.94
CA ASP A 3 -18.13 -2.07 20.69
C ASP A 3 -16.71 -2.61 20.47
N GLU A 4 -16.07 -2.20 19.37
CA GLU A 4 -14.67 -2.48 19.05
C GLU A 4 -13.72 -1.53 19.80
N TYR A 5 -12.57 -2.07 20.23
CA TYR A 5 -11.45 -1.29 20.78
C TYR A 5 -11.85 -0.35 21.92
N THR A 6 -12.77 -0.79 22.77
CA THR A 6 -13.24 0.02 23.88
C THR A 6 -12.10 0.40 24.82
N ALA A 7 -12.25 1.50 25.54
CA ALA A 7 -11.28 1.93 26.54
C ALA A 7 -11.05 0.85 27.62
N GLN A 8 -12.08 0.07 27.96
CA GLN A 8 -11.97 -1.05 28.90
C GLN A 8 -11.02 -2.12 28.38
N GLU A 9 -11.18 -2.58 27.11
CA GLU A 9 -10.31 -3.57 26.48
C GLU A 9 -8.84 -3.15 26.51
N LEU A 10 -8.58 -1.89 26.17
CA LEU A 10 -7.22 -1.34 26.17
C LEU A 10 -6.62 -1.22 27.57
N ASN A 11 -7.41 -0.79 28.56
CA ASN A 11 -6.98 -0.68 29.94
C ASN A 11 -6.72 -2.06 30.57
N ASP A 12 -7.55 -3.05 30.29
CA ASP A 12 -7.35 -4.42 30.74
C ASP A 12 -6.02 -4.98 30.21
N ALA A 13 -5.71 -4.70 28.94
CA ALA A 13 -4.42 -5.10 28.37
C ALA A 13 -3.23 -4.44 29.08
N VAL A 14 -3.34 -3.13 29.43
CA VAL A 14 -2.31 -2.41 30.20
C VAL A 14 -2.16 -3.02 31.60
N GLU A 15 -3.25 -3.36 32.28
CA GLU A 15 -3.22 -4.02 33.59
C GLU A 15 -2.52 -5.38 33.51
N VAL A 16 -2.86 -6.20 32.51
CA VAL A 16 -2.24 -7.51 32.27
C VAL A 16 -0.74 -7.37 32.02
N ILE A 17 -0.31 -6.40 31.20
CA ILE A 17 1.11 -6.13 30.94
C ILE A 17 1.84 -5.77 32.23
N ASN A 18 1.28 -4.87 33.04
CA ASN A 18 1.86 -4.46 34.32
C ASN A 18 1.90 -5.58 35.35
N TRP A 19 0.90 -6.47 35.34
CA TRP A 19 0.87 -7.66 36.18
C TRP A 19 1.94 -8.68 35.76
N LEU A 20 2.04 -8.97 34.46
CA LEU A 20 3.05 -9.89 33.91
C LEU A 20 4.47 -9.46 34.26
N ALA A 21 4.78 -8.17 34.12
CA ALA A 21 6.11 -7.63 34.39
C ALA A 21 6.56 -7.83 35.85
N LYS A 22 5.62 -7.99 36.79
CA LYS A 22 5.90 -8.18 38.22
C LYS A 22 6.03 -9.65 38.62
N GLN A 23 5.79 -10.58 37.69
CA GLN A 23 5.84 -11.99 38.04
C GLN A 23 7.30 -12.48 38.18
N PRO A 24 7.59 -13.37 39.13
CA PRO A 24 8.96 -13.83 39.39
C PRO A 24 9.60 -14.62 38.21
N TRP A 25 8.79 -15.05 37.28
CA TRP A 25 9.24 -15.74 36.05
C TRP A 25 9.36 -14.79 34.85
N CYS A 26 9.02 -13.53 34.99
CA CYS A 26 9.13 -12.53 33.95
C CYS A 26 10.42 -11.71 34.11
N SER A 27 11.07 -11.34 33.00
CA SER A 27 12.23 -10.45 33.00
C SER A 27 11.92 -8.99 33.35
N GLY A 28 10.66 -8.63 33.53
CA GLY A 28 10.19 -7.26 33.68
C GLY A 28 9.91 -6.56 32.35
N THR A 29 10.19 -7.21 31.23
CA THR A 29 9.92 -6.70 29.87
C THR A 29 8.85 -7.57 29.21
N VAL A 30 7.93 -6.95 28.48
CA VAL A 30 6.80 -7.58 27.82
C VAL A 30 6.79 -7.20 26.35
N GLY A 31 6.44 -8.14 25.48
CA GLY A 31 6.12 -7.91 24.07
C GLY A 31 4.65 -8.23 23.80
N MET A 32 4.06 -7.57 22.84
CA MET A 32 2.69 -7.82 22.40
C MET A 32 2.66 -8.06 20.89
N MET A 33 1.90 -9.08 20.43
CA MET A 33 1.72 -9.32 19.02
C MET A 33 0.32 -9.79 18.69
N GLY A 34 -0.08 -9.52 17.47
CA GLY A 34 -1.32 -10.05 16.93
C GLY A 34 -1.50 -9.74 15.45
N ILE A 35 -2.43 -10.46 14.87
CA ILE A 35 -2.94 -10.21 13.52
C ILE A 35 -4.34 -9.60 13.63
N SER A 36 -4.73 -8.73 12.66
CA SER A 36 -6.08 -8.18 12.62
C SER A 36 -6.41 -7.43 13.92
N TRP A 37 -7.51 -7.75 14.58
CA TRP A 37 -7.88 -7.19 15.89
C TRP A 37 -6.72 -7.17 16.89
N GLY A 38 -5.96 -8.27 16.99
CA GLY A 38 -4.78 -8.33 17.86
C GLY A 38 -3.65 -7.40 17.41
N GLY A 39 -3.51 -7.15 16.11
CA GLY A 39 -2.55 -6.18 15.56
C GLY A 39 -2.96 -4.74 15.84
N PHE A 40 -4.25 -4.43 15.72
CA PHE A 40 -4.83 -3.14 16.12
C PHE A 40 -4.59 -2.90 17.61
N ASN A 41 -4.91 -3.87 18.46
CA ASN A 41 -4.70 -3.77 19.90
C ASN A 41 -3.22 -3.55 20.24
N ALA A 42 -2.30 -4.22 19.55
CA ALA A 42 -0.87 -4.03 19.78
C ALA A 42 -0.44 -2.57 19.54
N LEU A 43 -0.93 -1.94 18.46
CA LEU A 43 -0.67 -0.52 18.16
C LEU A 43 -1.33 0.40 19.20
N GLN A 44 -2.59 0.18 19.51
CA GLN A 44 -3.36 1.04 20.41
C GLN A 44 -2.83 0.97 21.85
N VAL A 45 -2.50 -0.21 22.34
CA VAL A 45 -1.89 -0.41 23.67
C VAL A 45 -0.48 0.19 23.72
N ALA A 46 0.32 0.05 22.65
CA ALA A 46 1.63 0.68 22.58
C ALA A 46 1.54 2.22 22.65
N ALA A 47 0.48 2.83 22.09
CA ALA A 47 0.23 4.26 22.18
C ALA A 47 -0.17 4.72 23.60
N LEU A 48 -0.63 3.82 24.47
CA LEU A 48 -0.85 4.09 25.90
C LEU A 48 0.44 4.03 26.73
N GLN A 49 1.55 3.56 26.17
CA GLN A 49 2.90 3.56 26.73
C GLN A 49 3.02 2.82 28.08
N PRO A 50 2.46 1.60 28.27
CA PRO A 50 2.76 0.87 29.50
C PRO A 50 4.27 0.59 29.58
N GLU A 51 4.88 0.97 30.69
CA GLU A 51 6.35 0.98 30.85
C GLU A 51 7.01 -0.38 30.50
N PRO A 52 6.44 -1.55 30.88
CA PRO A 52 7.03 -2.85 30.57
C PRO A 52 6.96 -3.24 29.08
N LEU A 53 6.11 -2.62 28.26
CA LEU A 53 5.95 -2.97 26.85
C LEU A 53 7.11 -2.38 26.04
N LYS A 54 8.07 -3.22 25.67
CA LYS A 54 9.30 -2.79 24.97
C LYS A 54 9.22 -2.95 23.47
N ALA A 55 8.43 -3.92 22.97
CA ALA A 55 8.31 -4.17 21.55
C ALA A 55 6.93 -4.74 21.19
N ILE A 56 6.51 -4.48 19.95
CA ILE A 56 5.30 -5.07 19.37
C ILE A 56 5.59 -5.68 18.00
N ILE A 57 4.75 -6.67 17.62
CA ILE A 57 4.62 -7.14 16.24
C ILE A 57 3.15 -6.99 15.85
N THR A 58 2.89 -6.13 14.88
CA THR A 58 1.55 -5.88 14.36
C THR A 58 1.43 -6.43 12.93
N LEU A 59 0.41 -7.26 12.69
CA LEU A 59 0.17 -7.86 11.38
C LEU A 59 -1.23 -7.51 10.90
N CYS A 60 -1.35 -7.20 9.60
CA CYS A 60 -2.64 -7.04 8.93
C CYS A 60 -3.62 -6.18 9.76
N SER A 61 -3.21 -4.98 10.12
CA SER A 61 -3.93 -4.05 10.98
C SER A 61 -3.85 -2.63 10.45
N THR A 62 -4.70 -1.73 10.92
CA THR A 62 -4.66 -0.33 10.49
C THR A 62 -4.13 0.63 11.55
N ALA A 63 -3.58 1.75 11.06
CA ALA A 63 -3.26 2.93 11.84
C ALA A 63 -4.41 3.98 11.84
N ASP A 64 -5.39 3.86 10.93
CA ASP A 64 -6.53 4.78 10.77
C ASP A 64 -7.83 4.00 10.57
N ARG A 65 -8.68 3.97 11.58
CA ARG A 65 -9.96 3.26 11.61
C ARG A 65 -11.01 3.80 10.64
N TYR A 66 -10.79 4.95 10.03
CA TYR A 66 -11.73 5.54 9.09
C TYR A 66 -11.25 5.44 7.64
N ALA A 67 -10.03 5.87 7.37
CA ALA A 67 -9.56 6.01 6.00
C ALA A 67 -9.06 4.70 5.38
N ASP A 68 -8.65 3.73 6.19
CA ASP A 68 -7.98 2.52 5.72
C ASP A 68 -8.35 1.29 6.58
N ASP A 69 -9.65 1.13 6.81
CA ASP A 69 -10.24 0.01 7.55
C ASP A 69 -11.40 -0.59 6.76
N ILE A 70 -12.13 -1.52 7.36
CA ILE A 70 -13.28 -2.22 6.78
C ILE A 70 -14.55 -1.39 6.72
N HIS A 71 -14.61 -0.27 7.42
CA HIS A 71 -15.81 0.57 7.54
C HIS A 71 -15.94 1.57 6.40
N TYR A 72 -14.90 2.36 6.19
CA TYR A 72 -14.86 3.40 5.18
C TYR A 72 -13.49 3.44 4.50
N LYS A 73 -13.48 3.82 3.23
CA LYS A 73 -12.27 4.09 2.45
C LYS A 73 -12.52 5.30 1.55
N GLY A 74 -11.62 6.29 1.61
CA GLY A 74 -11.81 7.54 0.86
C GLY A 74 -13.15 8.25 1.11
N GLY A 75 -13.75 8.06 2.30
CA GLY A 75 -15.08 8.56 2.66
C GLY A 75 -16.26 7.77 2.05
N CYS A 76 -16.00 6.68 1.34
CA CYS A 76 -17.03 5.77 0.82
C CYS A 76 -17.32 4.67 1.83
N LEU A 77 -18.60 4.32 2.00
CA LEU A 77 -19.02 3.19 2.83
C LEU A 77 -18.67 1.88 2.15
N LEU A 78 -17.94 1.02 2.85
CA LEU A 78 -17.57 -0.32 2.40
C LEU A 78 -18.68 -1.33 2.73
N ASN A 79 -18.90 -2.31 1.86
CA ASN A 79 -19.80 -3.43 2.14
C ASN A 79 -19.27 -4.31 3.28
N GLU A 80 -17.95 -4.37 3.45
CA GLU A 80 -17.29 -5.12 4.52
C GLU A 80 -17.73 -4.67 5.92
N ASN A 81 -18.19 -3.43 6.08
CA ASN A 81 -18.80 -2.93 7.30
C ASN A 81 -19.96 -3.83 7.78
N LEU A 82 -20.85 -4.25 6.87
CA LEU A 82 -21.94 -5.17 7.17
C LEU A 82 -21.43 -6.61 7.35
N GLY A 83 -20.51 -7.05 6.50
CA GLY A 83 -19.91 -8.40 6.57
C GLY A 83 -19.23 -8.65 7.90
N TRP A 84 -18.38 -7.71 8.33
CA TRP A 84 -17.70 -7.77 9.62
C TRP A 84 -18.67 -7.69 10.80
N GLY A 85 -19.64 -6.76 10.78
CA GLY A 85 -20.64 -6.65 11.82
C GLY A 85 -21.49 -7.91 11.99
N SER A 86 -21.83 -8.58 10.89
CA SER A 86 -22.52 -9.86 10.91
C SER A 86 -21.67 -10.98 11.52
N THR A 87 -20.37 -10.99 11.20
CA THR A 87 -19.39 -11.91 11.77
C THR A 87 -19.26 -11.71 13.29
N MET A 88 -19.12 -10.47 13.71
CA MET A 88 -19.02 -10.12 15.13
C MET A 88 -20.27 -10.55 15.90
N TRP A 89 -21.44 -10.22 15.34
CA TRP A 89 -22.72 -10.62 15.97
C TRP A 89 -22.87 -12.15 16.06
N ALA A 90 -22.47 -12.88 15.01
CA ALA A 90 -22.50 -14.35 15.03
C ALA A 90 -21.56 -14.95 16.09
N TYR A 91 -20.39 -14.35 16.32
CA TYR A 91 -19.46 -14.80 17.37
C TYR A 91 -19.94 -14.41 18.77
N SER A 92 -20.39 -13.19 18.98
CA SER A 92 -20.81 -12.66 20.26
C SER A 92 -22.09 -13.31 20.78
N SER A 93 -23.00 -13.71 19.88
CA SER A 93 -24.25 -14.38 20.23
C SER A 93 -24.11 -15.88 20.56
N ARG A 94 -22.90 -16.43 20.57
CA ARG A 94 -22.66 -17.86 20.89
C ARG A 94 -22.94 -18.18 22.36
N PRO A 95 -23.41 -19.41 22.67
CA PRO A 95 -23.57 -19.83 24.05
C PRO A 95 -22.22 -19.90 24.78
N PRO A 96 -22.18 -19.58 26.09
CA PRO A 96 -21.00 -19.88 26.88
C PRO A 96 -20.79 -21.40 27.00
N ASP A 97 -19.54 -21.80 27.26
CA ASP A 97 -19.19 -23.22 27.38
C ASP A 97 -19.80 -23.82 28.66
N PRO A 98 -20.70 -24.82 28.56
CA PRO A 98 -21.28 -25.46 29.73
C PRO A 98 -20.25 -26.12 30.65
N ALA A 99 -19.08 -26.53 30.11
CA ALA A 99 -18.01 -27.11 30.94
C ALA A 99 -17.39 -26.07 31.89
N LEU A 100 -17.46 -24.77 31.56
CA LEU A 100 -16.94 -23.70 32.39
C LEU A 100 -17.98 -23.08 33.32
N VAL A 101 -19.25 -22.98 32.88
CA VAL A 101 -20.29 -22.25 33.61
C VAL A 101 -21.41 -23.13 34.16
N GLY A 102 -21.34 -24.46 33.94
CA GLY A 102 -22.34 -25.40 34.38
C GLY A 102 -23.74 -25.12 33.84
N GLU A 103 -24.78 -25.37 34.63
CA GLU A 103 -26.18 -25.18 34.21
C GLU A 103 -26.57 -23.72 33.94
N ALA A 104 -25.77 -22.76 34.34
CA ALA A 104 -26.04 -21.32 34.11
C ALA A 104 -25.95 -20.93 32.61
N TRP A 105 -25.38 -21.79 31.75
CA TRP A 105 -25.14 -21.47 30.34
C TRP A 105 -26.39 -21.05 29.59
N ARG A 106 -27.58 -21.61 29.89
CA ARG A 106 -28.83 -21.30 29.19
C ARG A 106 -29.30 -19.90 29.50
N GLU A 107 -29.24 -19.49 30.77
CA GLU A 107 -29.62 -18.15 31.21
C GLU A 107 -28.66 -17.11 30.68
N MET A 108 -27.35 -17.34 30.86
CA MET A 108 -26.31 -16.46 30.33
C MET A 108 -26.40 -16.31 28.80
N TRP A 109 -26.76 -17.37 28.08
CA TRP A 109 -26.95 -17.30 26.63
C TRP A 109 -28.20 -16.49 26.28
N ARG A 110 -29.30 -16.67 26.99
CA ARG A 110 -30.52 -15.88 26.77
C ARG A 110 -30.28 -14.40 27.02
N GLU A 111 -29.66 -14.03 28.14
CA GLU A 111 -29.27 -12.64 28.43
C GLU A 111 -28.41 -12.05 27.32
N ARG A 112 -27.41 -12.83 26.84
CA ARG A 112 -26.56 -12.42 25.74
C ARG A 112 -27.36 -12.16 24.46
N LEU A 113 -28.24 -13.06 24.05
CA LEU A 113 -29.07 -12.91 22.86
C LEU A 113 -30.03 -11.72 22.94
N GLU A 114 -30.51 -11.37 24.14
CA GLU A 114 -31.41 -10.23 24.38
C GLU A 114 -30.67 -8.90 24.42
N SER A 115 -29.39 -8.88 24.81
CA SER A 115 -28.60 -7.68 25.05
C SER A 115 -27.53 -7.40 23.99
N GLU A 116 -27.21 -8.35 23.12
CA GLU A 116 -26.12 -8.21 22.16
C GLU A 116 -26.41 -7.11 21.12
N PRO A 117 -25.56 -6.08 21.04
CA PRO A 117 -25.73 -5.01 20.08
C PRO A 117 -25.40 -5.46 18.66
N PHE A 118 -26.11 -4.93 17.67
CA PHE A 118 -25.72 -5.06 16.27
C PHE A 118 -24.84 -3.86 15.89
N LEU A 119 -23.53 -4.01 16.01
CA LEU A 119 -22.54 -2.95 15.91
C LEU A 119 -22.64 -2.08 14.64
N PRO A 120 -23.01 -2.60 13.45
CA PRO A 120 -23.21 -1.77 12.26
C PRO A 120 -24.20 -0.62 12.46
N ILE A 121 -25.16 -0.72 13.38
CA ILE A 121 -26.09 0.39 13.69
C ILE A 121 -25.32 1.56 14.28
N GLU A 122 -24.35 1.29 15.16
CA GLU A 122 -23.52 2.35 15.76
C GLU A 122 -22.57 2.91 14.72
N TRP A 123 -21.84 2.05 14.00
CA TRP A 123 -20.87 2.49 12.99
C TRP A 123 -21.50 3.39 11.91
N LEU A 124 -22.74 3.09 11.47
CA LEU A 124 -23.45 3.89 10.48
C LEU A 124 -23.94 5.27 10.98
N LYS A 125 -23.94 5.52 12.29
CA LYS A 125 -24.19 6.87 12.83
C LYS A 125 -22.99 7.79 12.59
N HIS A 126 -21.78 7.23 12.47
CA HIS A 126 -20.52 7.93 12.35
C HIS A 126 -20.00 7.92 10.91
N GLN A 127 -20.73 8.60 9.98
CA GLN A 127 -20.40 8.61 8.55
C GLN A 127 -19.25 9.58 8.18
N ARG A 128 -18.69 10.26 9.14
CA ARG A 128 -17.54 11.14 8.97
C ARG A 128 -16.45 10.77 9.98
N ARG A 129 -15.23 11.21 9.72
CA ARG A 129 -14.09 11.01 10.63
C ARG A 129 -14.23 11.91 11.87
N ASP A 130 -15.09 11.52 12.76
CA ASP A 130 -15.31 12.16 14.07
C ASP A 130 -14.49 11.49 15.19
N ASP A 131 -14.72 11.86 16.43
CA ASP A 131 -13.98 11.36 17.58
C ASP A 131 -14.16 9.85 17.80
N TYR A 132 -15.25 9.27 17.30
CA TYR A 132 -15.49 7.84 17.34
C TYR A 132 -14.41 7.07 16.55
N TRP A 133 -14.06 7.51 15.34
CA TRP A 133 -13.03 6.90 14.50
C TRP A 133 -11.62 7.32 14.85
N LYS A 134 -11.44 8.52 15.46
CA LYS A 134 -10.13 8.94 15.97
C LYS A 134 -9.70 8.10 17.16
N HIS A 135 -10.66 7.64 17.98
CA HIS A 135 -10.39 6.66 19.01
C HIS A 135 -9.84 5.37 18.38
N GLY A 136 -8.69 4.90 18.85
CA GLY A 136 -8.00 3.74 18.31
C GLY A 136 -7.22 3.96 17.00
N SER A 137 -7.32 5.15 16.38
CA SER A 137 -6.52 5.53 15.21
C SER A 137 -5.19 6.11 15.66
N VAL A 138 -4.12 5.31 15.63
CA VAL A 138 -2.78 5.75 16.09
C VAL A 138 -2.14 6.79 15.18
N CYS A 139 -2.66 6.97 13.97
CA CYS A 139 -2.25 8.02 13.05
C CYS A 139 -2.56 9.45 13.57
N GLU A 140 -3.42 9.59 14.59
CA GLU A 140 -3.65 10.89 15.23
C GLU A 140 -2.38 11.43 15.90
N ASP A 141 -1.54 10.52 16.44
CA ASP A 141 -0.26 10.89 17.04
C ASP A 141 0.68 9.68 17.09
N TYR A 142 1.40 9.43 16.01
CA TYR A 142 2.41 8.37 15.92
C TYR A 142 3.51 8.50 16.98
N SER A 143 3.76 9.71 17.50
CA SER A 143 4.80 9.95 18.50
C SER A 143 4.52 9.27 19.85
N LYS A 144 3.28 8.84 20.09
CA LYS A 144 2.90 8.09 21.29
C LYS A 144 3.43 6.66 21.30
N ILE A 145 3.72 6.05 20.16
CA ILE A 145 4.29 4.70 20.12
C ILE A 145 5.79 4.80 20.36
N LYS A 146 6.26 4.25 21.50
CA LYS A 146 7.68 4.19 21.89
C LYS A 146 8.26 2.78 21.80
N ALA A 147 7.40 1.76 21.89
CA ALA A 147 7.80 0.37 21.72
C ALA A 147 8.33 0.11 20.33
N ALA A 148 9.43 -0.66 20.23
CA ALA A 148 9.96 -1.08 18.94
C ALA A 148 8.88 -1.84 18.16
N THR A 149 8.68 -1.52 16.88
CA THR A 149 7.55 -1.99 16.09
C THR A 149 8.01 -2.78 14.86
N LEU A 150 7.61 -4.05 14.78
CA LEU A 150 7.70 -4.85 13.56
C LEU A 150 6.31 -4.91 12.91
N ALA A 151 6.15 -4.24 11.77
CA ALA A 151 4.90 -4.16 11.03
C ALA A 151 4.92 -5.10 9.82
N ILE A 152 3.89 -5.95 9.69
CA ILE A 152 3.85 -6.96 8.62
C ILE A 152 2.48 -6.93 7.93
N GLY A 153 2.49 -7.00 6.60
CA GLY A 153 1.28 -7.02 5.78
C GLY A 153 1.44 -7.83 4.50
N GLY A 154 0.40 -7.79 3.67
CA GLY A 154 0.39 -8.47 2.38
C GLY A 154 -0.32 -7.64 1.31
N TRP A 155 0.14 -7.72 0.06
CA TRP A 155 -0.47 -6.98 -1.06
C TRP A 155 -1.90 -7.40 -1.38
N GLY A 156 -2.31 -8.59 -0.97
CA GLY A 156 -3.69 -9.09 -1.09
C GLY A 156 -4.57 -8.80 0.12
N ASP A 157 -4.02 -8.16 1.17
CA ASP A 157 -4.75 -7.81 2.38
C ASP A 157 -5.47 -6.45 2.25
N ALA A 158 -6.50 -6.22 3.06
CA ALA A 158 -7.15 -4.93 3.19
C ALA A 158 -6.19 -3.84 3.72
N TYR A 159 -5.36 -4.19 4.69
CA TYR A 159 -4.54 -3.26 5.50
C TYR A 159 -3.12 -3.03 4.96
N LYS A 160 -2.92 -3.24 3.65
CA LYS A 160 -1.60 -3.16 2.98
C LYS A 160 -0.88 -1.82 3.13
N ASN A 161 -1.62 -0.71 3.27
CA ASN A 161 -1.06 0.64 3.33
C ASN A 161 -0.38 0.93 4.68
N THR A 162 -0.86 0.32 5.75
CA THR A 162 -0.45 0.64 7.13
C THR A 162 1.02 0.38 7.38
N VAL A 163 1.59 -0.70 6.80
CA VAL A 163 3.01 -1.01 7.00
C VAL A 163 3.90 0.14 6.52
N SER A 164 3.62 0.67 5.34
CA SER A 164 4.30 1.85 4.79
C SER A 164 4.13 3.08 5.69
N HIS A 165 2.90 3.36 6.13
CA HIS A 165 2.60 4.51 6.99
C HIS A 165 3.31 4.43 8.35
N LEU A 166 3.40 3.23 8.95
CA LEU A 166 4.13 3.04 10.21
C LEU A 166 5.63 3.25 10.04
N VAL A 167 6.22 2.68 8.98
CA VAL A 167 7.67 2.85 8.70
C VAL A 167 8.00 4.32 8.43
N GLU A 168 7.14 5.06 7.75
CA GLU A 168 7.34 6.47 7.42
C GLU A 168 7.21 7.39 8.63
N ASN A 169 6.28 7.11 9.56
CA ASN A 169 5.86 8.09 10.55
C ASN A 169 6.28 7.77 12.00
N LEU A 170 6.63 6.51 12.32
CA LEU A 170 7.08 6.18 13.65
C LEU A 170 8.50 6.70 13.92
N SER A 171 8.71 7.26 15.10
CA SER A 171 10.02 7.71 15.57
C SER A 171 10.77 6.68 16.42
N CYS A 172 10.10 5.61 16.86
CA CYS A 172 10.73 4.46 17.52
C CYS A 172 11.41 3.53 16.49
N PRO A 173 12.23 2.57 16.93
CA PRO A 173 12.74 1.55 16.02
C PRO A 173 11.59 0.82 15.32
N VAL A 174 11.57 0.88 13.99
CA VAL A 174 10.50 0.29 13.17
C VAL A 174 11.09 -0.47 11.98
N LYS A 175 10.49 -1.62 11.68
CA LYS A 175 10.77 -2.42 10.49
C LYS A 175 9.43 -2.83 9.85
N GLY A 176 9.38 -2.78 8.51
CA GLY A 176 8.19 -3.16 7.74
C GLY A 176 8.49 -4.30 6.78
N ILE A 177 7.58 -5.28 6.69
CA ILE A 177 7.66 -6.38 5.72
C ILE A 177 6.31 -6.52 5.03
N VAL A 178 6.28 -6.44 3.69
CA VAL A 178 5.07 -6.69 2.90
C VAL A 178 5.33 -7.77 1.85
N GLY A 179 4.64 -8.89 2.01
CA GLY A 179 4.70 -10.01 1.06
C GLY A 179 3.53 -10.01 0.08
N PRO A 180 3.45 -11.01 -0.81
CA PRO A 180 2.34 -11.13 -1.76
C PRO A 180 1.04 -11.67 -1.14
N TRP A 181 1.00 -11.76 0.18
CA TRP A 181 0.02 -12.49 0.99
C TRP A 181 -1.36 -11.82 1.03
N VAL A 182 -2.37 -12.62 1.35
CA VAL A 182 -3.67 -12.19 1.86
C VAL A 182 -3.61 -12.04 3.39
N HIS A 183 -4.73 -11.86 4.06
CA HIS A 183 -4.86 -11.68 5.52
C HIS A 183 -4.43 -12.94 6.31
N LYS A 184 -3.10 -13.19 6.39
CA LYS A 184 -2.49 -14.40 7.00
C LYS A 184 -1.15 -14.10 7.66
N TYR A 185 -0.79 -14.94 8.65
CA TYR A 185 0.59 -14.99 9.14
C TYR A 185 1.55 -15.50 8.05
N PRO A 186 2.73 -14.88 7.85
CA PRO A 186 3.62 -15.15 6.72
C PRO A 186 4.10 -16.60 6.57
N HIS A 187 4.23 -17.37 7.65
CA HIS A 187 4.76 -18.75 7.60
C HIS A 187 3.78 -19.77 7.01
N PHE A 188 2.49 -19.46 6.93
CA PHE A 188 1.49 -20.27 6.24
C PHE A 188 0.66 -19.48 5.24
N ALA A 189 1.06 -18.24 4.95
CA ALA A 189 0.33 -17.34 4.05
C ALA A 189 0.25 -17.87 2.61
N VAL A 190 -0.77 -17.41 1.93
CA VAL A 190 -0.99 -17.56 0.49
C VAL A 190 -1.27 -16.18 -0.12
N PRO A 191 -0.93 -15.96 -1.39
CA PRO A 191 0.00 -16.79 -2.17
C PRO A 191 1.43 -16.77 -1.61
N GLY A 192 2.23 -17.82 -1.95
CA GLY A 192 3.67 -17.78 -1.67
C GLY A 192 4.41 -16.72 -2.49
N PRO A 193 5.70 -16.47 -2.17
CA PRO A 193 6.53 -17.20 -1.21
C PRO A 193 6.18 -16.89 0.25
N ARG A 194 6.35 -17.86 1.11
CA ARG A 194 6.30 -17.72 2.57
C ARG A 194 7.67 -17.31 3.10
N ILE A 195 7.70 -16.75 4.31
CA ILE A 195 8.96 -16.51 5.05
C ILE A 195 8.93 -17.27 6.37
N ASP A 196 10.08 -17.46 6.97
CA ASP A 196 10.21 -18.02 8.32
C ASP A 196 9.87 -16.95 9.38
N PHE A 197 8.58 -16.60 9.44
CA PHE A 197 8.09 -15.57 10.35
C PHE A 197 8.38 -15.89 11.82
N LEU A 198 8.35 -17.17 12.20
CA LEU A 198 8.60 -17.55 13.59
C LEU A 198 10.05 -17.26 13.99
N HIS A 199 10.99 -17.46 13.08
CA HIS A 199 12.39 -17.09 13.30
C HIS A 199 12.57 -15.55 13.37
N GLU A 200 11.94 -14.79 12.46
CA GLU A 200 11.98 -13.33 12.50
C GLU A 200 11.37 -12.76 13.78
N ALA A 201 10.23 -13.31 14.22
CA ALA A 201 9.62 -12.93 15.49
C ALA A 201 10.53 -13.27 16.68
N LEU A 202 11.19 -14.45 16.68
CA LEU A 202 12.13 -14.82 17.72
C LEU A 202 13.35 -13.89 17.76
N ARG A 203 13.92 -13.52 16.61
CA ARG A 203 15.02 -12.55 16.53
C ARG A 203 14.61 -11.21 17.13
N TRP A 204 13.39 -10.73 16.79
CA TRP A 204 12.81 -9.49 17.30
C TRP A 204 12.66 -9.52 18.82
N TRP A 205 12.05 -10.57 19.36
CA TRP A 205 11.87 -10.73 20.82
C TRP A 205 13.16 -10.91 21.59
N ASP A 206 14.11 -11.68 21.08
CA ASP A 206 15.42 -11.88 21.72
C ASP A 206 16.20 -10.56 21.81
N HIS A 207 16.08 -9.72 20.80
CA HIS A 207 16.70 -8.38 20.82
C HIS A 207 16.07 -7.47 21.87
N TRP A 208 14.77 -7.18 21.70
CA TRP A 208 14.10 -6.15 22.47
C TRP A 208 13.69 -6.55 23.90
N LEU A 209 13.46 -7.83 24.15
CA LEU A 209 13.03 -8.33 25.46
C LEU A 209 14.15 -8.97 26.28
N LYS A 210 15.23 -9.41 25.64
CA LYS A 210 16.34 -10.11 26.30
C LYS A 210 17.70 -9.46 26.10
N ASN A 211 17.76 -8.30 25.44
CA ASN A 211 18.97 -7.56 25.11
C ASN A 211 20.04 -8.41 24.39
N LYS A 212 19.63 -9.40 23.60
CA LYS A 212 20.53 -10.17 22.76
C LYS A 212 20.82 -9.42 21.48
N ASN A 213 22.07 -9.37 21.06
CA ASN A 213 22.41 -8.80 19.77
C ASN A 213 22.02 -9.76 18.63
N THR A 214 20.82 -9.62 18.09
CA THR A 214 20.32 -10.41 16.96
C THR A 214 20.44 -9.69 15.62
N GLN A 215 21.08 -8.51 15.60
CA GLN A 215 21.31 -7.66 14.42
C GLN A 215 20.04 -7.09 13.77
N VAL A 216 18.86 -7.17 14.39
CA VAL A 216 17.60 -6.64 13.82
C VAL A 216 17.64 -5.14 13.56
N GLU A 217 18.49 -4.39 14.26
CA GLU A 217 18.69 -2.95 14.01
C GLU A 217 19.31 -2.67 12.64
N ASN A 218 20.12 -3.62 12.14
CA ASN A 218 20.79 -3.54 10.84
C ASN A 218 19.92 -4.01 9.68
N ASP A 219 18.74 -4.58 9.97
CA ASP A 219 17.80 -4.96 8.92
C ASP A 219 17.28 -3.71 8.19
N PRO A 220 16.94 -3.80 6.90
CA PRO A 220 16.34 -2.69 6.16
C PRO A 220 15.10 -2.15 6.86
N ALA A 221 14.83 -0.85 6.73
CA ALA A 221 13.63 -0.24 7.32
C ALA A 221 12.34 -0.81 6.69
N TYR A 222 12.36 -1.08 5.38
CA TYR A 222 11.21 -1.57 4.65
C TYR A 222 11.62 -2.65 3.64
N THR A 223 10.98 -3.80 3.73
CA THR A 223 11.20 -4.96 2.86
C THR A 223 9.89 -5.32 2.17
N VAL A 224 9.87 -5.31 0.84
CA VAL A 224 8.65 -5.57 0.06
C VAL A 224 8.89 -6.64 -0.99
N TYR A 225 7.86 -7.43 -1.26
CA TYR A 225 7.87 -8.37 -2.36
C TYR A 225 7.38 -7.67 -3.63
N LEU A 226 8.29 -7.41 -4.58
CA LEU A 226 7.96 -6.87 -5.89
C LEU A 226 7.37 -7.99 -6.75
N MET A 227 6.05 -7.94 -6.95
CA MET A 227 5.32 -8.92 -7.73
C MET A 227 5.51 -8.70 -9.23
N GLU A 228 5.87 -9.73 -9.98
CA GLU A 228 5.79 -9.69 -11.43
C GLU A 228 4.33 -9.68 -11.90
N GLY A 229 4.08 -8.94 -12.98
CA GLY A 229 2.79 -8.89 -13.64
C GLY A 229 2.40 -10.24 -14.24
N VAL A 230 1.31 -10.81 -13.77
CA VAL A 230 0.76 -12.07 -14.26
C VAL A 230 -0.69 -11.88 -14.69
N LYS A 231 -1.19 -12.77 -15.56
CA LYS A 231 -2.61 -12.76 -15.94
C LYS A 231 -3.51 -12.88 -14.71
N PRO A 232 -4.68 -12.23 -14.73
CA PRO A 232 -5.56 -12.18 -13.58
C PRO A 232 -6.10 -13.56 -13.23
N LYS A 233 -6.11 -13.85 -11.93
CA LYS A 233 -6.76 -15.02 -11.33
C LYS A 233 -7.30 -14.62 -9.98
N SER A 234 -8.45 -15.14 -9.63
CA SER A 234 -9.04 -14.93 -8.30
C SER A 234 -8.33 -15.69 -7.17
N SER A 235 -7.36 -16.55 -7.52
CA SER A 235 -6.50 -17.25 -6.55
C SER A 235 -5.14 -17.60 -7.16
N TYR A 236 -4.11 -17.60 -6.33
CA TYR A 236 -2.75 -18.02 -6.69
C TYR A 236 -2.16 -18.87 -5.56
N GLU A 237 -1.48 -19.94 -5.89
CA GLU A 237 -0.64 -20.67 -4.92
C GLU A 237 0.66 -19.91 -4.65
N HIS A 238 1.21 -19.28 -5.69
CA HIS A 238 2.47 -18.54 -5.63
C HIS A 238 2.43 -17.36 -6.58
N ARG A 239 2.97 -16.21 -6.17
CA ARG A 239 3.21 -15.04 -7.02
C ARG A 239 4.67 -15.01 -7.42
N LYS A 240 4.95 -14.85 -8.70
CA LYS A 240 6.31 -14.58 -9.17
C LYS A 240 6.74 -13.18 -8.73
N GLY A 241 8.01 -13.03 -8.45
CA GLY A 241 8.61 -11.77 -8.02
C GLY A 241 9.90 -11.98 -7.24
N HIS A 242 10.34 -10.94 -6.54
CA HIS A 242 11.52 -10.99 -5.68
C HIS A 242 11.39 -9.97 -4.56
N TRP A 243 12.19 -10.13 -3.52
CA TRP A 243 12.25 -9.18 -2.41
C TRP A 243 13.11 -7.98 -2.76
N VAL A 244 12.64 -6.78 -2.41
CA VAL A 244 13.34 -5.51 -2.52
C VAL A 244 13.38 -4.87 -1.14
N THR A 245 14.50 -4.24 -0.81
CA THR A 245 14.74 -3.67 0.51
C THR A 245 15.09 -2.20 0.43
N TYR A 246 14.64 -1.43 1.42
CA TYR A 246 14.90 0.00 1.56
C TYR A 246 15.41 0.29 2.97
N ASP A 247 16.60 0.87 3.06
CA ASP A 247 17.19 1.30 4.36
C ASP A 247 16.45 2.53 4.92
N GLN A 248 15.80 3.30 4.05
CA GLN A 248 14.97 4.45 4.39
C GLN A 248 13.68 4.44 3.56
N TRP A 249 12.57 4.84 4.19
CA TRP A 249 11.27 4.98 3.54
C TRP A 249 10.57 6.27 4.00
N PRO A 250 9.89 7.04 3.10
CA PRO A 250 9.83 6.81 1.66
C PRO A 250 11.20 6.98 1.00
N ASN A 251 11.46 6.20 -0.04
CA ASN A 251 12.67 6.33 -0.82
C ASN A 251 12.54 7.48 -1.82
N GLN A 252 13.65 8.16 -2.14
CA GLN A 252 13.69 9.14 -3.23
C GLN A 252 13.68 8.39 -4.57
N SER A 253 12.52 8.36 -5.19
CA SER A 253 12.29 7.72 -6.49
C SER A 253 11.99 8.76 -7.58
N SER A 254 12.13 8.37 -8.84
CA SER A 254 11.62 9.16 -9.95
C SER A 254 10.10 8.99 -10.04
N THR A 255 9.37 10.09 -10.15
CA THR A 255 7.92 10.07 -10.35
C THR A 255 7.59 10.15 -11.83
N LYS A 256 6.88 9.15 -12.37
CA LYS A 256 6.31 9.21 -13.73
C LYS A 256 4.88 9.72 -13.67
N THR A 257 4.60 10.74 -14.49
CA THR A 257 3.26 11.31 -14.62
C THR A 257 2.63 10.87 -15.94
N LEU A 258 1.44 10.30 -15.88
CA LEU A 258 0.63 9.98 -17.04
C LEU A 258 -0.64 10.84 -17.05
N HIS A 259 -0.94 11.46 -18.18
CA HIS A 259 -2.08 12.34 -18.38
C HIS A 259 -3.21 11.64 -19.12
N ILE A 260 -4.43 11.93 -18.69
CA ILE A 260 -5.65 11.53 -19.39
C ILE A 260 -5.82 12.43 -20.62
N ASN A 261 -5.93 11.82 -21.78
CA ASN A 261 -6.01 12.49 -23.08
C ASN A 261 -7.23 12.03 -23.89
N GLU A 262 -7.48 12.70 -25.01
CA GLU A 262 -8.53 12.31 -25.97
C GLU A 262 -8.37 10.87 -26.46
N ASN A 263 -9.44 10.34 -27.05
CA ASN A 263 -9.50 9.01 -27.62
C ASN A 263 -9.17 7.88 -26.61
N SER A 264 -9.50 8.11 -25.33
CA SER A 264 -9.27 7.15 -24.25
C SER A 264 -7.78 6.75 -24.10
N THR A 265 -6.88 7.70 -24.35
CA THR A 265 -5.44 7.47 -24.22
C THR A 265 -4.90 7.99 -22.90
N LEU A 266 -3.84 7.33 -22.42
CA LEU A 266 -3.05 7.71 -21.27
C LEU A 266 -1.60 7.91 -21.73
N GLY A 267 -0.97 9.03 -21.42
CA GLY A 267 0.38 9.33 -21.90
C GLY A 267 1.09 10.41 -21.11
N GLU A 268 2.38 10.59 -21.37
CA GLU A 268 3.23 11.56 -20.67
C GLU A 268 2.94 13.01 -21.11
N GLU A 269 2.46 13.18 -22.33
CA GLU A 269 2.07 14.49 -22.85
C GLU A 269 0.71 14.91 -22.30
N LYS A 270 0.60 16.19 -21.94
CA LYS A 270 -0.66 16.80 -21.51
C LYS A 270 -1.56 17.02 -22.73
N GLY A 271 -2.71 16.40 -22.72
CA GLY A 271 -3.76 16.59 -23.72
C GLY A 271 -5.05 17.11 -23.10
N TYR A 272 -6.04 17.22 -23.94
CA TYR A 272 -7.42 17.57 -23.57
C TYR A 272 -8.24 16.29 -23.45
N SER A 273 -9.12 16.17 -22.46
CA SER A 273 -10.12 15.10 -22.41
C SER A 273 -11.42 15.59 -21.81
N LYS A 274 -12.51 15.27 -22.47
CA LYS A 274 -13.86 15.45 -21.96
C LYS A 274 -14.54 14.08 -22.01
N THR A 275 -14.75 13.49 -20.86
CA THR A 275 -15.29 12.13 -20.76
C THR A 275 -16.36 12.08 -19.68
N PHE A 276 -17.44 11.35 -19.96
CA PHE A 276 -18.52 11.12 -19.02
C PHE A 276 -18.42 9.73 -18.43
N ILE A 277 -18.72 9.61 -17.13
CA ILE A 277 -18.73 8.37 -16.37
C ILE A 277 -20.16 8.12 -15.92
N SER A 278 -20.74 7.02 -16.37
CA SER A 278 -22.06 6.55 -15.97
C SER A 278 -22.03 5.03 -15.91
N SER A 279 -21.42 4.51 -14.85
CA SER A 279 -21.22 3.08 -14.67
C SER A 279 -22.49 2.39 -14.19
N PRO A 280 -22.80 1.20 -14.69
CA PRO A 280 -23.85 0.37 -14.11
C PRO A 280 -23.45 -0.14 -12.73
N GLN A 281 -24.41 -0.51 -11.88
CA GLN A 281 -24.11 -1.06 -10.55
C GLN A 281 -23.44 -2.43 -10.57
N THR A 282 -23.33 -3.06 -11.73
CA THR A 282 -22.55 -4.27 -11.95
C THR A 282 -21.06 -4.00 -12.14
N CYS A 283 -20.64 -2.75 -12.23
CA CYS A 283 -19.22 -2.39 -12.24
C CYS A 283 -18.60 -2.67 -10.87
N GLY A 284 -17.59 -3.53 -10.84
CA GLY A 284 -16.89 -3.96 -9.61
C GLY A 284 -17.07 -5.45 -9.28
N LEU A 285 -17.88 -6.20 -10.05
CA LEU A 285 -18.09 -7.63 -9.80
C LEU A 285 -16.82 -8.46 -9.94
N ASP A 286 -15.87 -8.01 -10.74
CA ASP A 286 -14.54 -8.62 -10.86
C ASP A 286 -13.51 -8.04 -9.86
N GLY A 287 -13.95 -7.21 -8.89
CA GLY A 287 -13.10 -6.52 -7.92
C GLY A 287 -12.49 -7.42 -6.84
N GLY A 288 -13.01 -8.63 -6.65
CA GLY A 288 -12.63 -9.53 -5.55
C GLY A 288 -13.17 -9.06 -4.19
N GLU A 289 -12.74 -9.74 -3.13
CA GLU A 289 -13.11 -9.38 -1.76
C GLU A 289 -12.26 -8.20 -1.26
N TYR A 290 -12.83 -7.41 -0.36
CA TYR A 290 -12.10 -6.30 0.27
C TYR A 290 -10.97 -6.82 1.17
N CYS A 291 -11.30 -7.76 2.06
CA CYS A 291 -10.36 -8.42 2.95
C CYS A 291 -10.27 -9.92 2.60
N ALA A 292 -9.30 -10.28 1.76
CA ALA A 292 -9.12 -11.66 1.35
C ALA A 292 -8.53 -12.50 2.50
N ILE A 293 -9.27 -13.51 2.93
CA ILE A 293 -8.90 -14.43 4.04
C ILE A 293 -8.52 -15.82 3.51
N TRP A 294 -8.74 -16.05 2.23
CA TRP A 294 -8.54 -17.32 1.53
C TRP A 294 -9.50 -18.42 1.95
N LEU A 295 -10.76 -18.08 1.93
CA LEU A 295 -11.86 -19.05 2.07
C LEU A 295 -12.32 -19.58 0.71
N GLY A 296 -11.85 -18.97 -0.38
CA GLY A 296 -12.18 -19.29 -1.76
C GLY A 296 -11.42 -18.41 -2.77
N PRO A 297 -11.93 -18.24 -3.98
CA PRO A 297 -11.36 -17.35 -4.99
C PRO A 297 -11.72 -15.89 -4.65
N GLU A 298 -10.87 -15.20 -3.91
CA GLU A 298 -11.15 -13.88 -3.30
C GLU A 298 -10.39 -12.72 -3.95
N LEU A 299 -9.30 -13.01 -4.71
CA LEU A 299 -8.53 -11.96 -5.36
C LEU A 299 -9.25 -11.44 -6.62
N PRO A 300 -8.92 -10.21 -7.10
CA PRO A 300 -9.54 -9.64 -8.28
C PRO A 300 -9.43 -10.54 -9.52
N GLY A 301 -10.54 -10.69 -10.22
CA GLY A 301 -10.62 -11.38 -11.50
C GLY A 301 -10.10 -10.54 -12.67
N ASP A 302 -10.42 -10.97 -13.89
CA ASP A 302 -10.09 -10.22 -15.10
C ASP A 302 -10.95 -8.94 -15.21
N GLN A 303 -10.31 -7.81 -15.15
CA GLN A 303 -10.97 -6.50 -15.08
C GLN A 303 -11.59 -6.04 -16.41
N ARG A 304 -11.53 -6.83 -17.49
CA ARG A 304 -12.07 -6.41 -18.80
C ARG A 304 -13.54 -6.03 -18.77
N THR A 305 -14.37 -6.74 -18.00
CA THR A 305 -15.79 -6.44 -17.84
C THR A 305 -15.97 -5.10 -17.15
N ASP A 306 -15.30 -4.89 -16.02
CA ASP A 306 -15.37 -3.66 -15.25
C ASP A 306 -14.73 -2.48 -16.00
N ASP A 307 -13.66 -2.72 -16.78
CA ASP A 307 -13.05 -1.70 -17.64
C ASP A 307 -14.03 -1.21 -18.73
N GLY A 308 -14.78 -2.15 -19.32
CA GLY A 308 -15.82 -1.83 -20.31
C GLY A 308 -17.01 -1.04 -19.75
N GLN A 309 -17.20 -1.06 -18.43
CA GLN A 309 -18.25 -0.32 -17.70
C GLN A 309 -17.72 0.99 -17.08
N SER A 310 -16.49 1.38 -17.40
CA SER A 310 -15.78 2.52 -16.83
C SER A 310 -15.27 3.46 -17.92
N ALA A 311 -14.96 4.70 -17.56
CA ALA A 311 -14.11 5.54 -18.38
C ALA A 311 -12.67 5.03 -18.27
N SER A 312 -12.17 4.41 -19.34
CA SER A 312 -10.88 3.73 -19.36
C SER A 312 -9.90 4.43 -20.31
N PHE A 313 -8.68 4.68 -19.83
CA PHE A 313 -7.60 5.36 -20.56
C PHE A 313 -6.38 4.45 -20.58
N THR A 314 -5.80 4.21 -21.75
CA THR A 314 -4.75 3.19 -21.92
C THR A 314 -3.53 3.78 -22.59
N THR A 315 -2.33 3.44 -22.10
CA THR A 315 -1.07 3.83 -22.73
C THR A 315 -0.86 3.09 -24.05
N ALA A 316 0.04 3.61 -24.88
CA ALA A 316 0.72 2.80 -25.89
C ALA A 316 1.45 1.63 -25.18
N GLU A 317 1.98 0.69 -25.95
CA GLU A 317 2.85 -0.37 -25.43
C GLU A 317 4.08 0.24 -24.78
N LEU A 318 4.40 -0.25 -23.58
CA LEU A 318 5.56 0.21 -22.83
C LEU A 318 6.84 -0.15 -23.58
N ARG A 319 7.73 0.80 -23.72
CA ARG A 319 9.05 0.56 -24.36
C ARG A 319 9.98 -0.26 -23.49
N ASP A 320 9.85 -0.08 -22.16
CA ASP A 320 10.63 -0.77 -21.13
C ASP A 320 9.71 -1.29 -20.02
N GLN A 321 10.22 -2.20 -19.20
CA GLN A 321 9.51 -2.62 -17.99
C GLN A 321 9.43 -1.47 -16.99
N ILE A 322 8.37 -1.47 -16.19
CA ILE A 322 8.14 -0.46 -15.15
C ILE A 322 7.88 -1.18 -13.83
N ASP A 323 8.58 -0.78 -12.78
CA ASP A 323 8.33 -1.18 -11.41
C ASP A 323 7.64 -0.04 -10.67
N ILE A 324 6.45 -0.31 -10.16
CA ILE A 324 5.68 0.61 -9.32
C ILE A 324 5.86 0.15 -7.88
N VAL A 325 6.43 0.99 -7.02
CA VAL A 325 6.55 0.73 -5.58
C VAL A 325 6.09 1.97 -4.81
N GLY A 326 5.07 1.82 -3.99
CA GLY A 326 4.43 2.92 -3.28
C GLY A 326 2.97 3.11 -3.66
N ALA A 327 2.42 4.27 -3.40
CA ALA A 327 1.02 4.63 -3.66
C ALA A 327 0.90 5.55 -4.87
N PRO A 328 0.38 5.07 -6.02
CA PRO A 328 0.12 5.95 -7.15
C PRO A 328 -0.88 7.05 -6.78
N LYS A 329 -0.56 8.29 -7.14
CA LYS A 329 -1.36 9.47 -6.81
C LYS A 329 -2.20 9.92 -7.99
N VAL A 330 -3.50 10.08 -7.79
CA VAL A 330 -4.47 10.49 -8.81
C VAL A 330 -4.87 11.94 -8.59
N LYS A 331 -4.87 12.74 -9.66
CA LYS A 331 -5.40 14.10 -9.70
C LYS A 331 -6.49 14.17 -10.74
N LEU A 332 -7.68 14.59 -10.34
CA LEU A 332 -8.83 14.69 -11.23
C LEU A 332 -9.56 16.01 -11.01
N LYS A 333 -10.05 16.58 -12.11
CA LYS A 333 -10.98 17.71 -12.12
C LYS A 333 -12.30 17.20 -12.67
N LEU A 334 -13.33 17.27 -11.86
CA LEU A 334 -14.61 16.61 -12.10
C LEU A 334 -15.77 17.55 -11.87
N ARG A 335 -16.94 17.21 -12.42
CA ARG A 335 -18.24 17.71 -11.97
C ARG A 335 -19.28 16.58 -11.97
N SER A 336 -20.23 16.64 -11.06
CA SER A 336 -21.30 15.66 -10.93
C SER A 336 -22.64 16.29 -11.31
N SER A 337 -23.50 15.50 -11.95
CA SER A 337 -24.88 15.88 -12.23
C SER A 337 -25.81 15.76 -11.01
N THR A 338 -25.31 15.28 -9.88
CA THR A 338 -26.03 15.08 -8.61
C THR A 338 -25.31 15.71 -7.43
N ASN A 339 -26.00 15.82 -6.29
CA ASN A 339 -25.44 16.38 -5.05
C ASN A 339 -24.62 15.38 -4.23
N THR A 340 -24.67 14.09 -4.59
CA THR A 340 -23.86 13.02 -4.00
C THR A 340 -23.17 12.25 -5.12
N ALA A 341 -21.89 11.99 -4.96
CA ALA A 341 -21.13 11.22 -5.94
C ALA A 341 -19.88 10.62 -5.31
N GLN A 342 -19.49 9.47 -5.83
CA GLN A 342 -18.25 8.79 -5.49
C GLN A 342 -17.56 8.27 -6.75
N ILE A 343 -16.27 8.03 -6.67
CA ILE A 343 -15.51 7.41 -7.75
C ILE A 343 -14.66 6.26 -7.21
N ALA A 344 -14.48 5.28 -8.08
CA ALA A 344 -13.45 4.26 -7.92
C ALA A 344 -12.47 4.36 -9.09
N VAL A 345 -11.19 4.39 -8.78
CA VAL A 345 -10.10 4.48 -9.76
C VAL A 345 -9.25 3.23 -9.64
N ARG A 346 -9.08 2.53 -10.74
CA ARG A 346 -8.25 1.32 -10.84
C ARG A 346 -7.08 1.57 -11.78
N LEU A 347 -5.91 1.19 -11.35
CA LEU A 347 -4.72 1.10 -12.20
C LEU A 347 -4.55 -0.36 -12.60
N ASN A 348 -4.60 -0.64 -13.89
CA ASN A 348 -4.62 -1.99 -14.44
C ASN A 348 -3.44 -2.23 -15.39
N HIS A 349 -2.94 -3.44 -15.37
CA HIS A 349 -1.95 -3.96 -16.28
C HIS A 349 -2.65 -4.70 -17.44
N ILE A 350 -2.50 -4.22 -18.65
CA ILE A 350 -3.07 -4.83 -19.85
C ILE A 350 -2.02 -5.70 -20.53
N HIS A 351 -2.31 -6.99 -20.59
CA HIS A 351 -1.47 -7.98 -21.24
C HIS A 351 -1.60 -7.93 -22.77
N PRO A 352 -0.64 -8.47 -23.53
CA PRO A 352 -0.69 -8.46 -25.00
C PRO A 352 -1.93 -9.12 -25.60
N ASP A 353 -2.54 -10.09 -24.90
CA ASP A 353 -3.80 -10.74 -25.29
C ASP A 353 -5.06 -10.00 -24.83
N GLY A 354 -4.90 -8.82 -24.22
CA GLY A 354 -5.99 -7.98 -23.73
C GLY A 354 -6.49 -8.33 -22.33
N ALA A 355 -5.98 -9.36 -21.65
CA ALA A 355 -6.33 -9.62 -20.25
C ALA A 355 -5.94 -8.43 -19.36
N SER A 356 -6.78 -8.09 -18.38
CA SER A 356 -6.63 -6.90 -17.54
C SER A 356 -6.47 -7.30 -16.08
N THR A 357 -5.27 -7.10 -15.51
CA THR A 357 -4.96 -7.39 -14.10
C THR A 357 -4.99 -6.10 -13.30
N ARG A 358 -5.82 -6.03 -12.24
CA ARG A 358 -5.78 -4.89 -11.31
C ARG A 358 -4.43 -4.86 -10.58
N ILE A 359 -3.69 -3.77 -10.73
CA ILE A 359 -2.46 -3.50 -9.99
C ILE A 359 -2.83 -2.98 -8.60
N THR A 360 -3.58 -1.88 -8.58
CA THR A 360 -4.04 -1.23 -7.37
C THR A 360 -5.31 -0.42 -7.66
N TYR A 361 -5.96 0.07 -6.62
CA TYR A 361 -7.15 0.92 -6.74
C TYR A 361 -7.23 1.90 -5.59
N GLY A 362 -8.10 2.88 -5.74
CA GLY A 362 -8.50 3.80 -4.69
C GLY A 362 -9.91 4.30 -4.95
N VAL A 363 -10.55 4.77 -3.91
CA VAL A 363 -11.93 5.27 -3.98
C VAL A 363 -12.03 6.62 -3.29
N TYR A 364 -12.96 7.45 -3.73
CA TYR A 364 -13.13 8.77 -3.14
C TYR A 364 -14.60 9.23 -3.21
N ASN A 365 -15.14 9.63 -2.07
CA ASN A 365 -16.41 10.29 -1.96
C ASN A 365 -16.24 11.80 -2.21
N LEU A 366 -16.85 12.32 -3.27
CA LEU A 366 -16.70 13.73 -3.65
C LEU A 366 -17.25 14.71 -2.61
N GLY A 367 -18.15 14.25 -1.73
CA GLY A 367 -18.60 15.03 -0.59
C GLY A 367 -17.54 15.29 0.49
N HIS A 368 -16.39 14.62 0.42
CA HIS A 368 -15.30 14.75 1.38
C HIS A 368 -14.16 15.65 0.91
N ILE A 369 -14.42 16.51 -0.08
CA ILE A 369 -13.42 17.43 -0.66
C ILE A 369 -12.81 18.39 0.37
N ASP A 370 -13.58 18.77 1.39
CA ASP A 370 -13.14 19.68 2.47
C ASP A 370 -12.54 18.91 3.67
N GLY A 371 -12.35 17.60 3.53
CA GLY A 371 -11.83 16.69 4.57
C GLY A 371 -12.86 15.65 5.01
N HIS A 372 -12.37 14.55 5.53
CA HIS A 372 -13.24 13.45 6.01
C HIS A 372 -14.00 13.80 7.31
N ASP A 373 -13.54 14.79 8.05
CA ASP A 373 -14.20 15.33 9.25
C ASP A 373 -15.31 16.35 8.94
N LYS A 374 -15.32 16.90 7.72
CA LYS A 374 -16.23 17.95 7.26
C LYS A 374 -16.90 17.61 5.92
N PRO A 375 -17.53 16.44 5.80
CA PRO A 375 -18.23 16.11 4.56
C PRO A 375 -19.39 17.09 4.31
N ARG A 376 -19.61 17.40 3.05
CA ARG A 376 -20.71 18.24 2.60
C ARG A 376 -21.39 17.65 1.37
N GLN A 377 -22.61 18.08 1.11
CA GLN A 377 -23.20 17.87 -0.20
C GLN A 377 -22.47 18.74 -1.23
N ILE A 378 -22.09 18.13 -2.33
CA ILE A 378 -21.59 18.86 -3.50
C ILE A 378 -22.76 19.57 -4.19
N LYS A 379 -22.48 20.68 -4.88
CA LYS A 379 -23.49 21.31 -5.70
C LYS A 379 -23.49 20.65 -7.07
N LYS A 380 -24.70 20.41 -7.61
CA LYS A 380 -24.84 19.94 -8.99
C LYS A 380 -24.01 20.83 -9.92
N ASP A 381 -23.28 20.21 -10.83
CA ASP A 381 -22.40 20.86 -11.81
C ASP A 381 -21.24 21.70 -11.23
N GLU A 382 -21.01 21.61 -9.90
CA GLU A 382 -19.82 22.21 -9.27
C GLU A 382 -18.55 21.56 -9.82
N ILE A 383 -17.57 22.39 -10.16
CA ILE A 383 -16.25 21.90 -10.57
C ILE A 383 -15.43 21.58 -9.32
N ILE A 384 -15.06 20.34 -9.18
CA ILE A 384 -14.32 19.78 -8.04
C ILE A 384 -12.96 19.32 -8.52
N SER A 385 -11.91 19.69 -7.78
CA SER A 385 -10.55 19.17 -7.99
C SER A 385 -10.17 18.30 -6.81
N ILE A 386 -9.83 17.06 -7.07
CA ILE A 386 -9.44 16.09 -6.04
C ILE A 386 -8.02 15.59 -6.32
N THR A 387 -7.34 15.24 -5.23
CA THR A 387 -6.07 14.53 -5.27
C THR A 387 -6.09 13.49 -4.16
N PHE A 388 -5.84 12.23 -4.49
CA PHE A 388 -5.81 11.14 -3.53
C PHE A 388 -4.88 10.03 -3.99
N ASP A 389 -4.45 9.22 -3.04
CA ASP A 389 -3.56 8.08 -3.30
C ASP A 389 -4.39 6.81 -3.57
N LEU A 390 -3.93 5.99 -4.51
CA LEU A 390 -4.34 4.60 -4.62
C LEU A 390 -3.63 3.79 -3.54
N ASP A 391 -4.05 2.53 -3.34
CA ASP A 391 -3.37 1.67 -2.37
C ASP A 391 -1.91 1.43 -2.75
N HIS A 392 -1.05 1.31 -1.74
CA HIS A 392 0.34 0.91 -1.89
C HIS A 392 0.46 -0.44 -2.57
N ILE A 393 1.48 -0.57 -3.40
CA ILE A 393 1.80 -1.79 -4.15
C ILE A 393 3.29 -1.85 -4.47
N ALA A 394 3.81 -3.06 -4.69
CA ALA A 394 5.06 -3.30 -5.38
C ALA A 394 4.79 -4.26 -6.54
N TYR A 395 4.87 -3.73 -7.77
CA TYR A 395 4.39 -4.45 -8.96
C TYR A 395 5.19 -4.10 -10.20
N ARG A 396 5.60 -5.11 -10.96
CA ARG A 396 6.33 -5.00 -12.23
C ARG A 396 5.41 -5.18 -13.42
N ILE A 397 5.47 -4.24 -14.36
CA ILE A 397 4.81 -4.33 -15.66
C ILE A 397 5.89 -4.53 -16.72
N PHE A 398 5.73 -5.53 -17.56
CA PHE A 398 6.74 -5.86 -18.57
C PHE A 398 6.69 -4.92 -19.78
N LYS A 399 7.80 -4.84 -20.49
CA LYS A 399 7.87 -4.28 -21.83
C LYS A 399 6.80 -4.88 -22.76
N ASP A 400 6.31 -4.10 -23.73
CA ASP A 400 5.28 -4.46 -24.71
C ASP A 400 3.88 -4.70 -24.08
N HIS A 401 3.71 -4.46 -22.79
CA HIS A 401 2.43 -4.42 -22.10
C HIS A 401 1.94 -2.98 -21.98
N LYS A 402 0.71 -2.76 -21.45
CA LYS A 402 0.13 -1.41 -21.32
C LYS A 402 -0.38 -1.16 -19.90
N ILE A 403 -0.45 0.11 -19.54
CA ILE A 403 -1.10 0.58 -18.31
C ILE A 403 -2.47 1.13 -18.68
N ARG A 404 -3.48 0.81 -17.88
CA ARG A 404 -4.82 1.37 -18.00
C ARG A 404 -5.25 2.01 -16.69
N LEU A 405 -5.78 3.22 -16.78
CA LEU A 405 -6.52 3.88 -15.72
C LEU A 405 -8.01 3.77 -16.01
N SER A 406 -8.77 3.13 -15.14
CA SER A 406 -10.22 2.96 -15.28
C SER A 406 -10.93 3.67 -14.14
N ILE A 407 -11.87 4.56 -14.47
CA ILE A 407 -12.60 5.39 -13.52
C ILE A 407 -14.09 5.09 -13.64
N SER A 408 -14.71 4.72 -12.53
CA SER A 408 -16.14 4.42 -12.45
C SER A 408 -16.81 5.18 -11.30
N ASN A 409 -18.10 5.40 -11.36
CA ASN A 409 -18.90 5.96 -10.26
C ASN A 409 -19.75 4.90 -9.53
N ALA A 410 -19.48 3.64 -9.80
CA ALA A 410 -19.95 2.47 -9.08
C ALA A 410 -18.80 1.47 -8.91
N TYR A 411 -18.76 0.74 -7.80
CA TYR A 411 -17.78 -0.33 -7.57
C TYR A 411 -18.34 -1.36 -6.58
N TRP A 412 -19.49 -1.93 -6.97
CA TRP A 412 -20.18 -2.96 -6.20
C TRP A 412 -19.59 -4.34 -6.47
N PRO A 413 -19.43 -5.23 -5.46
CA PRO A 413 -19.92 -5.09 -4.08
C PRO A 413 -18.98 -4.39 -3.09
N LEU A 414 -17.80 -3.92 -3.48
CA LEU A 414 -16.87 -3.31 -2.53
C LEU A 414 -17.44 -2.03 -1.90
N LEU A 415 -18.09 -1.18 -2.68
CA LEU A 415 -18.71 0.06 -2.23
C LEU A 415 -20.23 -0.01 -2.26
N TRP A 416 -20.87 0.53 -1.23
CA TRP A 416 -22.30 0.85 -1.30
C TRP A 416 -22.56 1.90 -2.37
N PRO A 417 -23.65 1.75 -3.16
CA PRO A 417 -24.05 2.76 -4.14
C PRO A 417 -24.35 4.10 -3.50
N THR A 418 -24.15 5.19 -4.25
CA THR A 418 -24.70 6.50 -3.88
C THR A 418 -26.22 6.49 -4.00
N PRO A 419 -26.95 7.30 -3.18
CA PRO A 419 -28.42 7.35 -3.26
C PRO A 419 -28.93 7.88 -4.59
N ASP A 420 -28.15 8.70 -5.28
CA ASP A 420 -28.50 9.31 -6.55
C ASP A 420 -27.80 8.62 -7.72
N LYS A 421 -28.57 8.28 -8.76
CA LYS A 421 -28.01 7.85 -10.03
C LYS A 421 -27.56 9.07 -10.82
N GLY A 422 -26.26 9.36 -10.78
CA GLY A 422 -25.65 10.52 -11.43
C GLY A 422 -24.64 10.15 -12.49
N GLU A 423 -24.29 11.16 -13.29
CA GLU A 423 -23.19 11.12 -14.24
C GLU A 423 -22.07 12.02 -13.71
N ILE A 424 -20.82 11.61 -13.90
CA ILE A 424 -19.65 12.40 -13.58
C ILE A 424 -18.94 12.75 -14.89
N GLU A 425 -18.63 14.02 -15.08
CA GLU A 425 -17.80 14.49 -16.19
C GLU A 425 -16.38 14.74 -15.72
N ILE A 426 -15.42 14.15 -16.43
CA ILE A 426 -14.00 14.51 -16.30
C ILE A 426 -13.79 15.78 -17.11
N ILE A 427 -13.35 16.84 -16.45
CA ILE A 427 -13.15 18.17 -17.06
C ILE A 427 -11.69 18.34 -17.41
N ASP A 428 -11.45 19.00 -18.50
CA ASP A 428 -10.16 19.31 -19.10
C ASP A 428 -9.03 19.76 -18.15
N GLY A 429 -7.85 19.41 -18.53
CA GLY A 429 -6.60 20.20 -18.49
C GLY A 429 -5.63 19.90 -17.36
N LYS A 430 -5.88 19.01 -16.39
CA LYS A 430 -4.86 18.63 -15.37
C LYS A 430 -5.12 17.26 -14.74
N ASN A 431 -5.78 16.38 -15.45
CA ASN A 431 -6.04 15.04 -14.94
C ASN A 431 -4.80 14.16 -15.15
N SER A 432 -4.29 13.55 -14.11
CA SER A 432 -3.09 12.73 -14.18
C SER A 432 -3.06 11.64 -13.12
N VAL A 433 -2.32 10.62 -13.41
CA VAL A 433 -1.84 9.63 -12.44
C VAL A 433 -0.33 9.71 -12.37
N ASN A 434 0.22 9.81 -11.18
CA ASN A 434 1.66 9.77 -10.93
C ASN A 434 1.99 8.46 -10.24
N ALA A 435 3.05 7.83 -10.68
CA ALA A 435 3.62 6.66 -10.01
C ALA A 435 5.12 6.86 -9.84
N ASP A 436 5.66 6.43 -8.72
CA ASP A 436 7.09 6.45 -8.50
C ASP A 436 7.76 5.35 -9.30
N ILE A 437 8.78 5.70 -10.09
CA ILE A 437 9.53 4.79 -10.95
C ILE A 437 10.96 4.70 -10.45
N TYR A 438 11.49 3.49 -10.40
CA TYR A 438 12.79 3.19 -9.80
C TYR A 438 13.87 2.99 -10.85
N LEU A 439 15.12 3.34 -10.46
CA LEU A 439 16.32 3.00 -11.19
C LEU A 439 16.57 1.48 -11.08
N ASP A 440 16.56 0.77 -12.22
CA ASP A 440 16.79 -0.68 -12.26
C ASP A 440 18.29 -0.97 -12.25
N LEU A 441 18.81 -1.20 -11.04
CA LEU A 441 20.15 -1.78 -10.83
C LEU A 441 19.97 -3.10 -10.07
N PRO A 442 20.62 -4.19 -10.48
CA PRO A 442 20.57 -5.43 -9.73
C PRO A 442 21.24 -5.21 -8.35
N GLU A 443 20.51 -5.48 -7.27
CA GLU A 443 21.07 -5.45 -5.91
C GLU A 443 22.21 -6.42 -5.73
N ILE A 444 22.16 -7.57 -6.41
CA ILE A 444 23.18 -8.61 -6.40
C ILE A 444 23.62 -8.89 -7.83
N ALA A 445 24.88 -8.60 -8.14
CA ALA A 445 25.53 -9.06 -9.34
C ALA A 445 26.26 -10.38 -9.03
N GLU A 446 25.72 -11.50 -9.46
CA GLU A 446 26.39 -12.82 -9.34
C GLU A 446 27.76 -12.83 -10.01
N ASN A 447 27.95 -11.99 -11.03
CA ASN A 447 29.21 -11.79 -11.72
C ASN A 447 29.46 -10.30 -11.97
N GLY A 448 30.43 -9.72 -11.30
CA GLY A 448 30.84 -8.32 -11.43
C GLY A 448 31.38 -7.94 -12.82
N ASN A 449 31.61 -8.90 -13.73
CA ASN A 449 32.16 -8.61 -15.06
C ASN A 449 31.14 -7.99 -16.04
N GLN A 450 29.83 -8.16 -15.81
CA GLN A 450 28.78 -7.67 -16.71
C GLN A 450 27.53 -7.22 -15.97
N VAL A 451 27.66 -6.17 -15.18
CA VAL A 451 26.53 -5.58 -14.46
C VAL A 451 25.78 -4.64 -15.39
N LYS A 452 24.50 -4.92 -15.60
CA LYS A 452 23.60 -4.04 -16.36
C LYS A 452 23.29 -2.79 -15.55
N VAL A 453 23.43 -1.62 -16.17
CA VAL A 453 23.03 -0.31 -15.62
C VAL A 453 22.07 0.31 -16.60
N SER A 454 20.87 0.58 -16.16
CA SER A 454 19.88 1.35 -16.92
C SER A 454 19.50 2.60 -16.13
N PHE A 455 19.36 3.72 -16.82
CA PHE A 455 18.88 4.95 -16.21
C PHE A 455 17.97 5.73 -17.15
N GLU A 456 17.08 6.48 -16.55
CA GLU A 456 16.26 7.50 -17.21
C GLU A 456 16.19 8.71 -16.29
N ILE A 457 16.38 9.90 -16.85
CA ILE A 457 16.35 11.16 -16.13
C ILE A 457 15.26 12.02 -16.72
N ASP A 458 14.28 12.38 -15.91
CA ASP A 458 13.20 13.29 -16.34
C ASP A 458 13.78 14.68 -16.62
N SER A 459 13.68 15.09 -17.86
CA SER A 459 14.12 16.40 -18.35
C SER A 459 13.25 16.80 -19.52
N PRO A 460 12.86 18.07 -19.61
CA PRO A 460 12.07 18.58 -20.74
C PRO A 460 12.72 18.37 -22.10
N MET A 461 14.03 18.16 -22.15
CA MET A 461 14.84 17.98 -23.35
C MET A 461 14.57 19.07 -24.41
N THR A 462 14.40 20.32 -23.94
CA THR A 462 14.26 21.49 -24.80
C THR A 462 15.61 22.21 -24.97
N ASP A 463 15.72 23.11 -25.95
CA ASP A 463 16.95 23.87 -26.17
C ASP A 463 17.36 24.71 -24.95
N GLU A 464 16.38 25.15 -24.14
CA GLU A 464 16.64 25.93 -22.92
C GLU A 464 16.95 25.07 -21.70
N ASN A 465 16.42 23.84 -21.65
CA ASN A 465 16.58 22.96 -20.50
C ASN A 465 16.63 21.46 -20.90
N PHE A 466 17.81 20.88 -20.85
CA PHE A 466 18.05 19.47 -21.15
C PHE A 466 19.20 18.92 -20.31
N VAL A 467 19.26 17.59 -20.14
CA VAL A 467 20.42 16.91 -19.57
C VAL A 467 21.53 16.89 -20.60
N LYS A 468 22.64 17.52 -20.28
CA LYS A 468 23.80 17.66 -21.15
C LYS A 468 24.74 16.46 -21.05
N PHE A 469 24.98 16.00 -19.82
CA PHE A 469 25.83 14.86 -19.54
C PHE A 469 25.26 14.02 -18.41
N VAL A 470 25.49 12.71 -18.52
CA VAL A 470 25.28 11.77 -17.39
C VAL A 470 26.58 11.01 -17.18
N HIS A 471 27.14 11.12 -15.99
CA HIS A 471 28.32 10.37 -15.57
C HIS A 471 27.89 9.18 -14.72
N VAL A 472 28.39 8.00 -15.07
CA VAL A 472 28.25 6.79 -14.27
C VAL A 472 29.56 6.60 -13.51
N LEU A 473 29.49 6.58 -12.20
CA LEU A 473 30.64 6.45 -11.31
C LEU A 473 30.45 5.22 -10.42
N ALA A 474 31.55 4.55 -10.08
CA ALA A 474 31.57 3.39 -9.20
C ALA A 474 32.74 3.54 -8.22
N ASP A 475 32.43 3.77 -6.92
CA ASP A 475 33.42 4.21 -5.92
C ASP A 475 34.43 3.14 -5.52
N GLY A 476 34.09 1.87 -5.71
CA GLY A 476 34.97 0.74 -5.40
C GLY A 476 35.80 0.24 -6.58
N ASN A 477 35.67 0.82 -7.76
CA ASN A 477 36.49 0.48 -8.92
C ASN A 477 37.85 1.21 -8.88
N PRO A 478 38.93 0.60 -9.39
CA PRO A 478 40.26 1.28 -9.53
C PRO A 478 40.15 2.56 -10.36
N ALA A 479 39.28 2.61 -11.35
CA ALA A 479 38.90 3.81 -12.11
C ALA A 479 37.42 4.14 -11.82
N PRO A 480 37.11 5.11 -10.95
CA PRO A 480 35.73 5.39 -10.54
C PRO A 480 34.83 5.89 -11.66
N LYS A 481 35.36 6.57 -12.67
CA LYS A 481 34.59 7.04 -13.84
C LYS A 481 34.38 5.88 -14.80
N VAL A 482 33.19 5.32 -14.82
CA VAL A 482 32.86 4.14 -15.65
C VAL A 482 32.40 4.52 -17.03
N ALA A 483 31.48 5.50 -17.13
CA ALA A 483 30.93 5.96 -18.40
C ALA A 483 30.50 7.43 -18.33
N LYS A 484 30.44 8.07 -19.49
CA LYS A 484 29.86 9.39 -19.66
C LYS A 484 28.97 9.35 -20.90
N PHE A 485 27.71 9.71 -20.73
CA PHE A 485 26.75 9.86 -21.81
C PHE A 485 26.55 11.35 -22.10
N MET A 486 26.41 11.70 -23.35
CA MET A 486 26.11 13.04 -23.79
C MET A 486 24.77 13.03 -24.50
N PHE A 487 23.91 13.95 -24.12
CA PHE A 487 22.58 14.12 -24.71
C PHE A 487 22.45 15.52 -25.33
N THR A 488 21.53 15.62 -26.27
CA THR A 488 21.11 16.88 -26.90
C THR A 488 19.58 16.95 -26.86
N PRO A 489 18.98 18.13 -27.03
CA PRO A 489 17.52 18.24 -27.10
C PRO A 489 16.86 17.30 -28.12
N SER A 490 17.54 17.04 -29.23
CA SER A 490 17.07 16.15 -30.29
C SER A 490 16.99 14.67 -29.88
N ALA A 491 17.55 14.29 -28.73
CA ALA A 491 17.40 12.93 -28.19
C ALA A 491 15.97 12.65 -27.70
N GLY A 492 15.21 13.69 -27.35
CA GLY A 492 13.83 13.62 -26.89
C GLY A 492 13.65 13.05 -25.50
N VAL A 493 14.53 12.13 -25.07
CA VAL A 493 14.58 11.52 -23.72
C VAL A 493 16.02 11.38 -23.27
N CYS A 494 16.23 11.47 -21.96
CA CYS A 494 17.55 11.23 -21.35
C CYS A 494 17.58 9.85 -20.71
N SER A 495 17.71 8.79 -21.52
CA SER A 495 17.82 7.43 -21.04
C SER A 495 18.93 6.67 -21.74
N ALA A 496 19.56 5.73 -21.02
CA ALA A 496 20.52 4.80 -21.61
C ALA A 496 20.63 3.52 -20.80
N THR A 497 20.99 2.45 -21.48
CA THR A 497 21.34 1.16 -20.89
C THR A 497 22.77 0.80 -21.29
N THR A 498 23.58 0.40 -20.32
CA THR A 498 24.94 -0.06 -20.55
C THR A 498 25.25 -1.26 -19.66
N ARG A 499 26.43 -1.85 -19.87
CA ARG A 499 26.99 -2.84 -18.97
C ARG A 499 28.35 -2.37 -18.50
N MET A 500 28.62 -2.58 -17.21
CA MET A 500 29.89 -2.19 -16.62
C MET A 500 30.49 -3.32 -15.79
N ARG A 501 31.77 -3.15 -15.41
CA ARG A 501 32.44 -4.03 -14.47
C ARG A 501 32.44 -3.40 -13.10
N LEU A 502 32.17 -4.21 -12.09
CA LEU A 502 32.30 -3.85 -10.68
C LEU A 502 33.32 -4.77 -10.01
N ALA A 503 34.38 -4.19 -9.48
CA ALA A 503 35.48 -4.94 -8.87
C ALA A 503 35.07 -5.62 -7.55
N LYS A 504 34.13 -5.03 -6.83
CA LYS A 504 33.63 -5.49 -5.52
C LYS A 504 32.25 -4.87 -5.25
N THR A 505 31.63 -5.26 -4.17
CA THR A 505 30.44 -4.55 -3.62
C THR A 505 30.75 -3.08 -3.42
N GLN A 506 29.95 -2.20 -4.00
CA GLN A 506 30.21 -0.76 -4.03
C GLN A 506 28.97 0.04 -4.40
N ASN A 507 29.06 1.36 -4.23
CA ASN A 507 28.02 2.27 -4.71
C ASN A 507 28.28 2.66 -6.17
N VAL A 508 27.21 2.71 -6.92
CA VAL A 508 27.15 3.25 -8.29
C VAL A 508 26.37 4.56 -8.24
N TYR A 509 26.97 5.60 -8.77
CA TYR A 509 26.38 6.94 -8.82
C TYR A 509 26.08 7.32 -10.26
N LEU A 510 24.93 7.97 -10.46
CA LEU A 510 24.58 8.69 -11.68
C LEU A 510 24.62 10.18 -11.35
N LEU A 511 25.50 10.94 -11.99
CA LEU A 511 25.55 12.39 -11.87
C LEU A 511 25.14 13.02 -13.19
N ALA A 512 24.00 13.70 -13.20
CA ALA A 512 23.50 14.44 -14.34
C ALA A 512 23.90 15.92 -14.27
N GLU A 513 24.39 16.47 -15.38
CA GLU A 513 24.64 17.89 -15.59
C GLU A 513 23.60 18.43 -16.57
N PHE A 514 22.85 19.45 -16.17
CA PHE A 514 21.84 20.10 -16.99
C PHE A 514 22.42 21.30 -17.76
N SER A 515 21.78 21.66 -18.87
CA SER A 515 22.18 22.81 -19.71
C SER A 515 22.16 24.14 -18.94
N ASN A 516 21.32 24.28 -17.93
CA ASN A 516 21.19 25.46 -17.08
C ASN A 516 22.24 25.52 -15.93
N GLY A 517 23.20 24.59 -15.89
CA GLY A 517 24.25 24.53 -14.88
C GLY A 517 23.89 23.84 -13.56
N ASN A 518 22.67 23.31 -13.45
CA ASN A 518 22.26 22.49 -12.30
C ASN A 518 22.80 21.06 -12.42
N TYR A 519 22.82 20.37 -11.28
CA TYR A 519 23.24 18.97 -11.18
C TYR A 519 22.18 18.18 -10.41
N ALA A 520 21.98 16.92 -10.81
CA ALA A 520 21.22 15.94 -10.05
C ALA A 520 22.05 14.66 -9.88
N MET A 521 21.86 13.96 -8.76
CA MET A 521 22.59 12.72 -8.47
C MET A 521 21.64 11.67 -7.92
N ALA A 522 21.81 10.44 -8.43
CA ALA A 522 21.23 9.24 -7.84
C ALA A 522 22.34 8.24 -7.51
N GLN A 523 22.12 7.42 -6.47
CA GLN A 523 23.07 6.36 -6.11
C GLN A 523 22.31 5.08 -5.78
N SER A 524 22.97 3.94 -6.03
CA SER A 524 22.52 2.63 -5.57
C SER A 524 23.73 1.76 -5.21
N THR A 525 23.60 0.92 -4.18
CA THR A 525 24.62 -0.04 -3.79
C THR A 525 24.41 -1.35 -4.54
N VAL A 526 25.44 -1.85 -5.21
CA VAL A 526 25.44 -3.15 -5.88
C VAL A 526 26.34 -4.12 -5.12
N LYS A 527 25.75 -5.21 -4.61
CA LYS A 527 26.49 -6.32 -3.96
C LYS A 527 27.04 -7.25 -5.05
N VAL A 528 28.33 -7.44 -5.06
CA VAL A 528 29.03 -8.32 -6.01
C VAL A 528 29.50 -9.56 -5.28
N THR A 529 28.99 -10.74 -5.65
CA THR A 529 29.35 -12.02 -5.02
C THR A 529 30.63 -12.61 -5.59
N ILE A 530 30.90 -12.41 -6.90
CA ILE A 530 32.18 -12.73 -7.54
C ILE A 530 32.68 -11.47 -8.22
N GLY A 531 33.75 -10.88 -7.69
CA GLY A 531 34.37 -9.68 -8.24
C GLY A 531 34.86 -9.91 -9.67
N GLY A 532 34.59 -8.94 -10.56
CA GLY A 532 35.23 -8.90 -11.88
C GLY A 532 36.73 -8.67 -11.65
N CYS A 533 37.59 -9.59 -12.12
CA CYS A 533 39.05 -9.41 -12.08
C CYS A 533 39.41 -8.06 -12.68
N GLY A 534 40.10 -7.25 -11.87
CA GLY A 534 40.44 -5.88 -12.20
C GLY A 534 41.11 -5.76 -13.56
N GLY A 535 40.59 -4.89 -14.39
CA GLY A 535 41.27 -4.29 -15.52
C GLY A 535 41.54 -2.85 -15.17
#